data_2fc745d2793e0569a0be517ad65a8568
#
_entry.id   2fc745d2793e0569a0be517ad65a8568
#
_cell.length_a   1.000
_cell.length_b   1.000
_cell.length_c   1.000
_cell.angle_alpha   90.00
_cell.angle_beta   90.00
_cell.angle_gamma   90.00
#
_symmetry.space_group_name_H-M   'P 1'
#
loop_
_entity.id
_entity.type
_entity.pdbx_description
1 polymer ?
#
loop_
_entity_poly.entity_id
_entity_poly.type
_entity_poly.pdbx_seq_one_letter_code
_entity_poly.pdbx_strand_id
1 'polypeptide(L)'
;LLTLIKNYILTELSYSTPPQKLEQISFEININNYQPLMAHPERYPYYHKNYDAYTRMKELGFLLQVNLLSLTGYYGKRVAKAARFIIGNNLADFVGTDLHHFNHLRVLTDTNSIKIFEKYLGDKLYNEFR
;
A
#
# COMPACT_ATOMS: atom_id res chain seq x y z
N LEU A 1 9.18 -14.35 -18.35
CA LEU A 1 10.18 -14.04 -17.32
C LEU A 1 10.65 -12.61 -17.39
N LEU A 2 10.87 -12.12 -18.61
CA LEU A 2 11.23 -10.72 -18.80
C LEU A 2 10.15 -9.76 -18.36
N THR A 3 8.90 -10.22 -18.36
CA THR A 3 7.79 -9.41 -17.87
C THR A 3 7.88 -9.13 -16.38
N LEU A 4 8.69 -9.90 -15.65
CA LEU A 4 8.93 -9.66 -14.23
C LEU A 4 9.88 -8.50 -13.99
N ILE A 5 10.58 -8.05 -15.02
CA ILE A 5 11.52 -6.94 -14.92
C ILE A 5 10.83 -5.67 -15.43
N LYS A 6 9.65 -5.40 -14.94
CA LYS A 6 9.01 -4.14 -15.24
C LYS A 6 9.59 -3.05 -14.36
N ASN A 7 9.82 -1.92 -14.95
CA ASN A 7 10.24 -0.76 -14.20
C ASN A 7 9.02 -0.13 -13.54
N TYR A 8 9.05 0.00 -12.23
CA TYR A 8 8.01 0.64 -11.48
C TYR A 8 8.43 2.06 -11.13
N ILE A 9 7.47 2.97 -11.12
CA ILE A 9 7.66 4.30 -10.56
C ILE A 9 6.86 4.39 -9.28
N LEU A 10 7.58 4.51 -8.16
CA LEU A 10 6.95 4.70 -6.86
C LEU A 10 6.34 6.09 -6.82
N THR A 11 5.05 6.15 -6.60
CA THR A 11 4.29 7.40 -6.60
C THR A 11 3.81 7.68 -5.18
N GLU A 12 4.20 8.83 -4.65
CA GLU A 12 3.71 9.31 -3.36
C GLU A 12 2.88 10.55 -3.57
N LEU A 13 1.79 10.66 -2.82
CA LEU A 13 0.91 11.80 -2.89
C LEU A 13 1.14 12.72 -1.69
N SER A 14 0.66 13.95 -1.79
CA SER A 14 0.63 14.85 -0.64
C SER A 14 -0.33 14.33 0.42
N TYR A 15 0.06 14.42 1.69
CA TYR A 15 -0.82 14.01 2.78
C TYR A 15 -1.95 15.01 3.03
N SER A 16 -1.79 16.26 2.61
CA SER A 16 -2.74 17.32 2.90
C SER A 16 -3.67 17.65 1.75
N THR A 17 -3.23 17.41 0.51
CA THR A 17 -3.98 17.80 -0.68
C THR A 17 -4.15 16.61 -1.61
N PRO A 18 -5.41 16.21 -1.90
CA PRO A 18 -5.63 15.10 -2.81
C PRO A 18 -5.20 15.47 -4.23
N PRO A 19 -4.74 14.48 -5.02
CA PRO A 19 -4.37 14.72 -6.41
C PRO A 19 -5.63 15.00 -7.23
N GLN A 20 -5.51 15.92 -8.19
CA GLN A 20 -6.66 16.28 -9.03
C GLN A 20 -6.88 15.32 -10.19
N LYS A 21 -5.83 14.68 -10.71
CA LYS A 21 -5.92 13.87 -11.92
C LYS A 21 -5.05 12.61 -11.82
N LEU A 22 -5.50 11.64 -11.07
CA LEU A 22 -4.80 10.35 -10.95
C LEU A 22 -4.70 9.64 -12.31
N GLU A 23 -5.74 9.70 -13.13
CA GLU A 23 -5.72 9.07 -14.45
C GLU A 23 -4.64 9.65 -15.35
N GLN A 24 -4.39 10.95 -15.25
CA GLN A 24 -3.33 11.57 -16.03
C GLN A 24 -1.95 11.14 -15.58
N ILE A 25 -1.75 11.02 -14.27
CA ILE A 25 -0.49 10.53 -13.70
C ILE A 25 -0.21 9.13 -14.20
N SER A 26 -1.21 8.25 -14.13
CA SER A 26 -1.08 6.88 -14.60
C SER A 26 -0.75 6.84 -16.09
N PHE A 27 -1.47 7.64 -16.89
CA PHE A 27 -1.25 7.69 -18.32
C PHE A 27 0.18 8.11 -18.67
N GLU A 28 0.67 9.18 -18.05
CA GLU A 28 2.02 9.68 -18.31
C GLU A 28 3.10 8.65 -17.92
N ILE A 29 2.90 7.95 -16.84
CA ILE A 29 3.83 6.91 -16.41
C ILE A 29 3.82 5.75 -17.40
N ASN A 30 2.64 5.34 -17.85
CA ASN A 30 2.50 4.21 -18.76
C ASN A 30 3.07 4.48 -20.15
N ILE A 31 2.92 5.71 -20.69
CA ILE A 31 3.47 6.02 -22.01
C ILE A 31 5.00 6.01 -22.04
N ASN A 32 5.63 6.10 -20.88
CA ASN A 32 7.08 5.99 -20.74
C ASN A 32 7.53 4.57 -20.41
N ASN A 33 6.64 3.59 -20.57
CA ASN A 33 6.90 2.17 -20.33
C ASN A 33 7.20 1.82 -18.87
N TYR A 34 6.68 2.61 -17.95
CA TYR A 34 6.73 2.31 -16.52
C TYR A 34 5.35 1.96 -16.02
N GLN A 35 5.30 1.28 -14.88
CA GLN A 35 4.05 1.01 -14.19
C GLN A 35 3.99 1.81 -12.90
N PRO A 36 2.90 2.55 -12.64
CA PRO A 36 2.80 3.34 -11.42
C PRO A 36 2.55 2.44 -10.21
N LEU A 37 3.31 2.66 -9.17
CA LEU A 37 3.17 1.96 -7.90
C LEU A 37 2.83 2.98 -6.83
N MET A 38 1.61 2.92 -6.30
CA MET A 38 1.17 3.84 -5.26
C MET A 38 1.69 3.38 -3.91
N ALA A 39 2.53 4.21 -3.30
CA ALA A 39 3.08 3.93 -1.98
C ALA A 39 2.02 4.18 -0.91
N HIS A 40 1.90 3.26 0.02
CA HIS A 40 1.08 3.34 1.24
C HIS A 40 -0.22 4.13 1.07
N PRO A 41 -1.13 3.71 0.15
CA PRO A 41 -2.36 4.47 -0.11
C PRO A 41 -3.27 4.60 1.11
N GLU A 42 -3.15 3.69 2.06
CA GLU A 42 -3.91 3.70 3.30
C GLU A 42 -3.56 4.90 4.19
N ARG A 43 -2.42 5.54 3.98
CA ARG A 43 -1.97 6.62 4.85
C ARG A 43 -2.49 8.00 4.46
N TYR A 44 -3.11 8.15 3.30
CA TYR A 44 -3.64 9.44 2.86
C TYR A 44 -5.01 9.68 3.49
N PRO A 45 -5.14 10.71 4.36
CA PRO A 45 -6.38 10.88 5.14
C PRO A 45 -7.63 11.15 4.31
N TYR A 46 -7.46 11.80 3.16
CA TYR A 46 -8.61 12.16 2.33
C TYR A 46 -9.32 10.95 1.71
N TYR A 47 -8.72 9.76 1.71
CA TYR A 47 -9.37 8.54 1.25
C TYR A 47 -10.05 7.76 2.37
N HIS A 48 -9.87 8.16 3.63
CA HIS A 48 -10.41 7.40 4.76
C HIS A 48 -11.93 7.42 4.85
N LYS A 49 -12.58 8.33 4.13
CA LYS A 49 -14.04 8.39 4.04
C LYS A 49 -14.56 7.92 2.69
N ASN A 50 -13.68 7.49 1.81
CA ASN A 50 -14.04 7.07 0.46
C ASN A 50 -13.13 5.94 -0.01
N TYR A 51 -13.42 4.74 0.43
CA TYR A 51 -12.60 3.57 0.08
C TYR A 51 -12.73 3.17 -1.39
N ASP A 52 -13.76 3.66 -2.10
CA ASP A 52 -13.88 3.43 -3.54
C ASP A 52 -12.69 3.98 -4.31
N ALA A 53 -11.99 4.96 -3.74
CA ALA A 53 -10.79 5.51 -4.35
C ALA A 53 -9.70 4.45 -4.55
N TYR A 54 -9.58 3.48 -3.64
CA TYR A 54 -8.60 2.41 -3.77
C TYR A 54 -8.91 1.49 -4.94
N THR A 55 -10.18 1.14 -5.10
CA THR A 55 -10.63 0.36 -6.26
C THR A 55 -10.39 1.15 -7.55
N ARG A 56 -10.68 2.44 -7.52
CA ARG A 56 -10.46 3.31 -8.68
C ARG A 56 -8.99 3.38 -9.08
N MET A 57 -8.08 3.42 -8.11
CA MET A 57 -6.65 3.38 -8.39
C MET A 57 -6.26 2.12 -9.17
N LYS A 58 -6.81 0.97 -8.77
CA LYS A 58 -6.56 -0.28 -9.49
C LYS A 58 -7.09 -0.22 -10.93
N GLU A 59 -8.30 0.31 -11.11
CA GLU A 59 -8.88 0.47 -12.43
C GLU A 59 -8.05 1.38 -13.33
N LEU A 60 -7.41 2.38 -12.74
CA LEU A 60 -6.55 3.31 -13.45
C LEU A 60 -5.15 2.75 -13.76
N GLY A 61 -4.86 1.56 -13.29
CA GLY A 61 -3.59 0.89 -13.58
C GLY A 61 -2.51 1.02 -12.52
N PHE A 62 -2.85 1.55 -11.35
CA PHE A 62 -1.89 1.59 -10.24
C PHE A 62 -1.76 0.24 -9.57
N LEU A 63 -0.53 -0.11 -9.22
CA LEU A 63 -0.28 -1.13 -8.22
C LEU A 63 -0.29 -0.46 -6.84
N LEU A 64 -0.74 -1.18 -5.83
CA LEU A 64 -0.83 -0.64 -4.48
C LEU A 64 0.13 -1.37 -3.55
N GLN A 65 0.93 -0.61 -2.82
CA GLN A 65 1.84 -1.13 -1.81
C GLN A 65 1.38 -0.69 -0.43
N VAL A 66 0.97 -1.63 0.39
CA VAL A 66 0.54 -1.37 1.76
C VAL A 66 1.71 -1.55 2.71
N ASN A 67 1.81 -0.67 3.71
CA ASN A 67 2.84 -0.77 4.73
C ASN A 67 2.38 -1.74 5.83
N LEU A 68 3.25 -2.69 6.19
CA LEU A 68 2.96 -3.65 7.25
C LEU A 68 2.59 -2.98 8.58
N LEU A 69 3.30 -1.92 8.94
CA LEU A 69 3.02 -1.21 10.19
C LEU A 69 1.63 -0.59 10.22
N SER A 70 1.06 -0.30 9.06
CA SER A 70 -0.29 0.26 8.99
C SER A 70 -1.32 -0.66 9.61
N LEU A 71 -1.14 -1.97 9.46
CA LEU A 71 -2.08 -2.97 10.00
C LEU A 71 -2.09 -3.02 11.52
N THR A 72 -1.01 -2.60 12.16
CA THR A 72 -0.87 -2.69 13.62
C THR A 72 -1.54 -1.54 14.37
N GLY A 73 -1.94 -0.48 13.65
CA GLY A 73 -2.42 0.74 14.27
C GLY A 73 -1.31 1.73 14.62
N TYR A 74 -0.06 1.43 14.22
CA TYR A 74 1.07 2.31 14.51
C TYR A 74 0.85 3.73 13.97
N TYR A 75 0.23 3.83 12.79
CA TYR A 75 -0.10 5.11 12.17
C TYR A 75 -1.53 5.57 12.46
N GLY A 76 -2.23 4.91 13.38
CA GLY A 76 -3.57 5.25 13.80
C GLY A 76 -4.62 4.28 13.32
N LYS A 77 -5.81 4.38 13.93
CA LYS A 77 -6.92 3.46 13.66
C LYS A 77 -7.47 3.59 12.24
N ARG A 78 -7.54 4.81 11.73
CA ARG A 78 -8.07 5.05 10.38
C ARG A 78 -7.18 4.44 9.32
N VAL A 79 -5.87 4.58 9.50
CA VAL A 79 -4.89 3.96 8.60
C VAL A 79 -4.99 2.45 8.65
N ALA A 80 -5.08 1.87 9.85
CA ALA A 80 -5.20 0.42 10.02
C ALA A 80 -6.47 -0.10 9.34
N LYS A 81 -7.59 0.59 9.50
CA LYS A 81 -8.85 0.20 8.88
C LYS A 81 -8.78 0.24 7.36
N ALA A 82 -8.18 1.29 6.82
CA ALA A 82 -7.99 1.41 5.37
C ALA A 82 -7.07 0.29 4.83
N ALA A 83 -5.98 0.01 5.53
CA ALA A 83 -5.06 -1.07 5.14
C ALA A 83 -5.77 -2.42 5.10
N ARG A 84 -6.59 -2.69 6.11
CA ARG A 84 -7.37 -3.95 6.17
C ARG A 84 -8.36 -4.06 5.03
N PHE A 85 -8.98 -2.94 4.65
CA PHE A 85 -9.90 -2.91 3.50
C PHE A 85 -9.15 -3.26 2.22
N ILE A 86 -8.00 -2.61 1.98
CA ILE A 86 -7.23 -2.81 0.76
C ILE A 86 -6.78 -4.26 0.64
N ILE A 87 -6.24 -4.82 1.72
CA ILE A 87 -5.76 -6.20 1.72
C ILE A 87 -6.92 -7.18 1.64
N GLY A 88 -7.97 -6.95 2.41
CA GLY A 88 -9.14 -7.85 2.47
C GLY A 88 -9.90 -7.95 1.16
N ASN A 89 -9.81 -6.93 0.32
CA ASN A 89 -10.46 -6.90 -0.99
C ASN A 89 -9.50 -7.22 -2.13
N ASN A 90 -8.33 -7.76 -1.82
CA ASN A 90 -7.31 -8.15 -2.82
C ASN A 90 -6.85 -7.01 -3.71
N LEU A 91 -6.81 -5.81 -3.17
CA LEU A 91 -6.36 -4.63 -3.92
C LEU A 91 -4.87 -4.37 -3.75
N ALA A 92 -4.24 -4.96 -2.74
CA ALA A 92 -2.81 -4.79 -2.49
C ALA A 92 -2.01 -5.70 -3.41
N ASP A 93 -1.01 -5.12 -4.06
CA ASP A 93 -0.08 -5.88 -4.92
C ASP A 93 1.21 -6.17 -4.19
N PHE A 94 1.62 -5.29 -3.30
CA PHE A 94 2.85 -5.43 -2.52
C PHE A 94 2.59 -5.05 -1.08
N VAL A 95 3.39 -5.65 -0.21
CA VAL A 95 3.44 -5.28 1.20
C VAL A 95 4.88 -4.92 1.51
N GLY A 96 5.08 -3.74 2.08
CA GLY A 96 6.41 -3.25 2.35
C GLY A 96 6.62 -2.89 3.80
N THR A 97 7.87 -2.73 4.17
CA THR A 97 8.25 -2.21 5.47
C THR A 97 8.96 -0.89 5.26
N ASP A 98 8.63 0.08 6.10
CA ASP A 98 9.25 1.39 6.05
C ASP A 98 9.97 1.61 7.38
N LEU A 99 11.08 0.90 7.56
CA LEU A 99 11.84 0.91 8.80
C LEU A 99 12.78 2.11 8.85
N HIS A 100 12.30 3.19 9.41
CA HIS A 100 13.11 4.40 9.57
C HIS A 100 13.63 4.56 10.99
N HIS A 101 12.97 3.92 11.98
CA HIS A 101 13.28 4.09 13.38
C HIS A 101 13.34 2.75 14.11
N PHE A 102 14.08 2.75 15.19
CA PHE A 102 14.18 1.59 16.07
C PHE A 102 12.80 1.15 16.58
N ASN A 103 11.91 2.09 16.82
CA ASN A 103 10.55 1.79 17.25
C ASN A 103 9.76 1.00 16.22
N HIS A 104 9.99 1.24 14.94
CA HIS A 104 9.33 0.48 13.86
C HIS A 104 9.72 -0.98 13.92
N LEU A 105 11.01 -1.27 14.10
CA LEU A 105 11.48 -2.64 14.22
C LEU A 105 10.84 -3.34 15.42
N ARG A 106 10.73 -2.64 16.54
CA ARG A 106 10.12 -3.21 17.74
C ARG A 106 8.65 -3.56 17.52
N VAL A 107 7.89 -2.70 16.83
CA VAL A 107 6.49 -2.97 16.51
C VAL A 107 6.37 -4.17 15.59
N LEU A 108 7.23 -4.28 14.58
CA LEU A 108 7.19 -5.40 13.64
C LEU A 108 7.47 -6.74 14.31
N THR A 109 8.30 -6.76 15.36
CA THR A 109 8.66 -7.99 16.05
C THR A 109 7.76 -8.30 17.24
N ASP A 110 6.82 -7.42 17.59
CA ASP A 110 5.88 -7.64 18.67
C ASP A 110 4.92 -8.80 18.33
N THR A 111 4.60 -9.61 19.35
CA THR A 111 3.74 -10.78 19.19
C THR A 111 2.36 -10.43 18.64
N ASN A 112 1.78 -9.32 19.12
CA ASN A 112 0.47 -8.89 18.62
C ASN A 112 0.51 -8.47 17.15
N SER A 113 1.60 -7.82 16.75
CA SER A 113 1.79 -7.43 15.35
C SER A 113 1.90 -8.65 14.46
N ILE A 114 2.65 -9.66 14.89
CA ILE A 114 2.78 -10.92 14.13
C ILE A 114 1.42 -11.58 13.93
N LYS A 115 0.60 -11.62 14.98
CA LYS A 115 -0.76 -12.19 14.88
C LYS A 115 -1.63 -11.42 13.90
N ILE A 116 -1.52 -10.10 13.89
CA ILE A 116 -2.25 -9.26 12.95
C ILE A 116 -1.79 -9.55 11.52
N PHE A 117 -0.49 -9.66 11.29
CA PHE A 117 0.05 -9.97 9.98
C PHE A 117 -0.45 -11.32 9.50
N GLU A 118 -0.42 -12.36 10.34
CA GLU A 118 -0.93 -13.67 9.97
C GLU A 118 -2.40 -13.63 9.63
N LYS A 119 -3.20 -12.88 10.38
CA LYS A 119 -4.64 -12.76 10.15
C LYS A 119 -4.97 -12.14 8.81
N TYR A 120 -4.28 -11.08 8.42
CA TYR A 120 -4.63 -10.30 7.23
C TYR A 120 -3.84 -10.64 5.99
N LEU A 121 -2.63 -11.18 6.16
CA LEU A 121 -1.76 -11.47 5.02
C LEU A 121 -1.64 -12.97 4.73
N GLY A 122 -1.70 -13.80 5.77
CA GLY A 122 -1.68 -15.25 5.57
C GLY A 122 -0.57 -15.72 4.65
N ASP A 123 -0.94 -16.46 3.61
CA ASP A 123 0.00 -17.01 2.65
C ASP A 123 0.75 -15.93 1.88
N LYS A 124 0.17 -14.76 1.70
CA LYS A 124 0.85 -13.65 1.04
C LYS A 124 2.08 -13.20 1.81
N LEU A 125 1.94 -13.08 3.15
CA LEU A 125 3.08 -12.70 3.99
C LEU A 125 4.19 -13.74 3.88
N TYR A 126 3.84 -15.00 3.93
CA TYR A 126 4.79 -16.11 3.82
C TYR A 126 5.53 -16.07 2.48
N ASN A 127 4.81 -15.85 1.40
CA ASN A 127 5.39 -15.83 0.06
C ASN A 127 6.28 -14.62 -0.17
N GLU A 128 5.95 -13.47 0.43
CA GLU A 128 6.74 -12.24 0.27
C GLU A 128 8.08 -12.32 0.98
N PHE A 129 8.15 -13.02 2.11
CA PHE A 129 9.35 -13.07 2.93
C PHE A 129 10.13 -14.39 2.81
N ARG A 130 9.72 -15.23 1.88
CA ARG A 130 10.49 -16.45 1.56
C ARG A 130 11.69 -16.13 0.66
#